data_eb7df2556804da5448983af13d300218
#
_entry.id   eb7df2556804da5448983af13d300218
#
_cell.length_a   1.000
_cell.length_b   1.000
_cell.length_c   1.000
_cell.angle_alpha   90.00
_cell.angle_beta   90.00
_cell.angle_gamma   90.00
#
_symmetry.space_group_name_H-M   'P 1'
#
loop_
_entity.id
_entity.type
_entity.pdbx_description
1 polymer ?
#
loop_
_entity_poly.entity_id
_entity_poly.type
_entity_poly.pdbx_seq_one_letter_code
_entity_poly.pdbx_strand_id
1 'polypeptide(L)'
;MAEHGRAKLVTSGGIVPRGNPDRIRSANAEGWGRYDVGELDALTSESHETVHGGYDPTHANADPNRVLPLDMARELEREGRIGRLHDHYYATVGNATEVARARRFGREIAEQLIADGVQAVILTST
;
A
#
# COMPACT_ATOMS: atom_id res chain seq x y z
N MET A 1 -19.13 13.79 9.47
CA MET A 1 -19.25 12.73 10.41
C MET A 1 -18.55 11.48 9.92
N ALA A 2 -17.89 10.81 10.77
CA ALA A 2 -17.07 9.67 10.36
C ALA A 2 -17.81 8.34 10.54
N GLU A 3 -19.05 8.24 10.08
CA GLU A 3 -19.78 6.98 10.18
C GLU A 3 -19.07 5.83 9.52
N HIS A 4 -18.35 6.12 8.43
CA HIS A 4 -17.62 5.10 7.69
C HIS A 4 -16.20 4.92 8.18
N GLY A 5 -15.77 5.75 9.15
CA GLY A 5 -14.49 5.63 9.78
C GLY A 5 -13.30 5.85 8.86
N ARG A 6 -12.15 5.38 9.31
CA ARG A 6 -10.88 5.52 8.58
C ARG A 6 -10.55 4.25 7.83
N ALA A 7 -10.10 4.40 6.59
CA ALA A 7 -9.65 3.29 5.75
C ALA A 7 -8.17 3.46 5.42
N LYS A 8 -7.51 2.35 5.14
CA LYS A 8 -6.09 2.35 4.79
C LYS A 8 -5.82 1.35 3.68
N LEU A 9 -4.87 1.71 2.82
CA LEU A 9 -4.39 0.83 1.77
C LEU A 9 -3.16 0.07 2.25
N VAL A 10 -3.12 -1.23 1.96
CA VAL A 10 -1.98 -2.10 2.25
C VAL A 10 -1.76 -2.97 1.02
N THR A 11 -0.53 -3.14 0.58
CA THR A 11 -0.24 -3.97 -0.58
C THR A 11 0.98 -4.85 -0.38
N SER A 12 0.92 -6.06 -0.90
CA SER A 12 2.08 -6.94 -1.06
C SER A 12 2.65 -6.89 -2.47
N GLY A 13 2.12 -6.02 -3.32
CA GLY A 13 2.51 -5.89 -4.73
C GLY A 13 3.73 -5.03 -5.00
N GLY A 14 4.42 -4.57 -3.97
CA GLY A 14 5.70 -3.90 -4.10
C GLY A 14 5.67 -2.47 -4.59
N ILE A 15 4.55 -1.77 -4.41
CA ILE A 15 4.45 -0.36 -4.80
C ILE A 15 5.12 0.51 -3.75
N VAL A 16 6.14 1.25 -4.17
CA VAL A 16 6.94 2.11 -3.30
C VAL A 16 7.15 3.46 -3.97
N PRO A 17 7.50 4.51 -3.22
CA PRO A 17 7.95 5.76 -3.84
C PRO A 17 9.14 5.52 -4.75
N ARG A 18 9.22 6.28 -5.84
CA ARG A 18 10.33 6.14 -6.80
C ARG A 18 11.68 6.22 -6.07
N GLY A 19 12.57 5.33 -6.47
CA GLY A 19 13.87 5.20 -5.85
C GLY A 19 13.93 4.21 -4.71
N ASN A 20 12.79 3.63 -4.31
CA ASN A 20 12.72 2.60 -3.27
C ASN A 20 13.52 3.00 -2.02
N PRO A 21 13.08 4.04 -1.28
CA PRO A 21 13.88 4.62 -0.20
C PRO A 21 14.24 3.65 0.92
N ASP A 22 13.40 2.65 1.18
CA ASP A 22 13.66 1.65 2.22
C ASP A 22 14.30 0.38 1.69
N ARG A 23 14.66 0.36 0.41
CA ARG A 23 15.33 -0.78 -0.22
C ARG A 23 14.60 -2.09 -0.01
N ILE A 24 13.29 -2.08 -0.20
CA ILE A 24 12.49 -3.31 -0.12
C ILE A 24 12.93 -4.25 -1.23
N ARG A 25 13.20 -5.50 -0.89
CA ARG A 25 13.73 -6.47 -1.83
C ARG A 25 12.65 -6.93 -2.80
N SER A 26 13.07 -7.24 -4.02
CA SER A 26 12.17 -7.70 -5.09
C SER A 26 11.63 -9.11 -4.86
N ALA A 27 12.26 -9.86 -3.95
CA ALA A 27 11.86 -11.21 -3.54
C ALA A 27 12.34 -11.44 -2.11
N ASN A 28 11.63 -12.29 -1.39
CA ASN A 28 11.99 -12.65 -0.02
C ASN A 28 12.25 -11.40 0.83
N ALA A 29 11.23 -10.57 0.94
CA ALA A 29 11.32 -9.28 1.61
C ALA A 29 11.71 -9.43 3.09
N GLU A 30 12.55 -8.53 3.57
CA GLU A 30 12.98 -8.51 4.98
C GLU A 30 12.20 -7.50 5.81
N GLY A 31 11.38 -6.67 5.18
CA GLY A 31 10.60 -5.65 5.87
C GLY A 31 9.45 -5.13 5.04
N TRP A 32 8.79 -4.15 5.59
CA TRP A 32 7.70 -3.42 4.95
C TRP A 32 7.93 -1.92 5.13
N GLY A 33 7.29 -1.13 4.29
CA GLY A 33 7.44 0.32 4.34
C GLY A 33 6.12 1.02 4.64
N ARG A 34 6.21 2.21 5.18
CA ARG A 34 5.09 3.11 5.47
C ARG A 34 5.35 4.41 4.72
N TYR A 35 4.43 4.77 3.83
CA TYR A 35 4.65 5.88 2.90
C TYR A 35 3.49 6.86 2.89
N ASP A 36 3.81 8.14 2.90
CA ASP A 36 2.84 9.22 2.93
C ASP A 36 2.25 9.46 1.53
N VAL A 37 0.94 9.46 1.46
CA VAL A 37 0.17 9.82 0.26
C VAL A 37 -0.92 10.85 0.58
N GLY A 38 -0.80 11.54 1.72
CA GLY A 38 -1.83 12.46 2.19
C GLY A 38 -2.14 13.61 1.25
N GLU A 39 -1.14 14.07 0.49
CA GLU A 39 -1.29 15.17 -0.45
C GLU A 39 -1.58 14.71 -1.88
N LEU A 40 -1.72 13.41 -2.11
CA LEU A 40 -1.89 12.86 -3.46
C LEU A 40 -3.32 12.42 -3.70
N ASP A 41 -3.84 12.77 -4.89
CA ASP A 41 -5.14 12.25 -5.37
C ASP A 41 -4.98 10.96 -6.15
N ALA A 42 -3.78 10.68 -6.64
CA ALA A 42 -3.47 9.48 -7.40
C ALA A 42 -1.97 9.25 -7.38
N LEU A 43 -1.55 8.01 -7.63
CA LEU A 43 -0.15 7.71 -7.92
C LEU A 43 0.14 8.02 -9.39
N THR A 44 1.40 8.28 -9.70
CA THR A 44 1.85 8.47 -11.09
C THR A 44 3.10 7.64 -11.33
N SER A 45 3.44 7.47 -12.61
CA SER A 45 4.69 6.79 -12.98
C SER A 45 5.93 7.52 -12.49
N GLU A 46 5.81 8.82 -12.18
CA GLU A 46 6.91 9.62 -11.66
C GLU A 46 6.99 9.56 -10.14
N SER A 47 5.88 9.34 -9.45
CA SER A 47 5.86 9.34 -8.00
C SER A 47 6.16 7.97 -7.40
N HIS A 48 5.73 6.91 -8.04
CA HIS A 48 5.78 5.53 -7.50
C HIS A 48 6.18 4.52 -8.56
N GLU A 49 6.63 3.36 -8.10
CA GLU A 49 7.04 2.26 -8.96
C GLU A 49 6.80 0.94 -8.26
N THR A 50 6.79 -0.16 -9.00
CA THR A 50 6.84 -1.49 -8.38
C THR A 50 8.27 -1.99 -8.31
N VAL A 51 8.61 -2.62 -7.19
CA VAL A 51 9.89 -3.33 -7.03
C VAL A 51 9.68 -4.85 -6.91
N HIS A 52 8.46 -5.31 -7.10
CA HIS A 52 8.11 -6.73 -7.00
C HIS A 52 8.68 -7.51 -8.18
N GLY A 53 9.48 -8.53 -7.90
CA GLY A 53 10.15 -9.31 -8.94
C GLY A 53 9.33 -10.48 -9.50
N GLY A 54 8.12 -10.69 -9.04
CA GLY A 54 7.32 -11.86 -9.39
C GLY A 54 6.31 -11.66 -10.51
N TYR A 55 6.21 -10.47 -11.08
CA TYR A 55 5.32 -10.20 -12.21
C TYR A 55 5.95 -9.19 -13.15
N ASP A 56 5.43 -9.10 -14.37
CA ASP A 56 5.89 -8.12 -15.35
C ASP A 56 5.54 -6.70 -14.85
N PRO A 57 6.53 -5.83 -14.64
CA PRO A 57 6.29 -4.53 -14.03
C PRO A 57 5.76 -3.46 -15.00
N THR A 58 5.66 -3.76 -16.27
CA THR A 58 5.36 -2.76 -17.31
C THR A 58 4.10 -1.96 -17.00
N HIS A 59 2.99 -2.66 -16.73
CA HIS A 59 1.71 -1.98 -16.52
C HIS A 59 1.65 -1.27 -15.16
N ALA A 60 2.22 -1.88 -14.12
CA ALA A 60 2.25 -1.26 -12.80
C ALA A 60 3.13 0.00 -12.79
N ASN A 61 4.24 -0.01 -13.51
CA ASN A 61 5.10 1.17 -13.61
C ASN A 61 4.48 2.26 -14.48
N ALA A 62 3.68 1.90 -15.48
CA ALA A 62 2.95 2.88 -16.27
C ALA A 62 1.86 3.57 -15.46
N ASP A 63 1.18 2.81 -14.59
CA ASP A 63 0.14 3.33 -13.70
C ASP A 63 0.11 2.52 -12.41
N PRO A 64 0.81 2.99 -11.37
CA PRO A 64 0.85 2.25 -10.10
C PRO A 64 -0.49 2.10 -9.39
N ASN A 65 -1.49 2.92 -9.74
CA ASN A 65 -2.84 2.78 -9.18
C ASN A 65 -3.47 1.41 -9.52
N ARG A 66 -2.98 0.74 -10.53
CA ARG A 66 -3.46 -0.61 -10.87
C ARG A 66 -3.21 -1.63 -9.77
N VAL A 67 -2.20 -1.40 -8.95
CA VAL A 67 -1.83 -2.30 -7.85
C VAL A 67 -2.20 -1.68 -6.50
N LEU A 68 -1.91 -0.41 -6.31
CA LEU A 68 -2.32 0.33 -5.11
C LEU A 68 -3.33 1.40 -5.54
N PRO A 69 -4.64 1.15 -5.41
CA PRO A 69 -5.66 1.98 -6.05
C PRO A 69 -5.95 3.26 -5.28
N LEU A 70 -4.98 4.14 -5.17
CA LEU A 70 -5.13 5.41 -4.48
C LEU A 70 -6.19 6.29 -5.16
N ASP A 71 -6.18 6.33 -6.49
CA ASP A 71 -7.13 7.13 -7.28
C ASP A 71 -8.58 6.76 -6.97
N MET A 72 -8.89 5.47 -6.98
CA MET A 72 -10.25 5.00 -6.68
C MET A 72 -10.60 5.16 -5.22
N ALA A 73 -9.65 4.98 -4.32
CA ALA A 73 -9.87 5.20 -2.90
C ALA A 73 -10.20 6.67 -2.62
N ARG A 74 -9.52 7.60 -3.28
CA ARG A 74 -9.84 9.03 -3.17
C ARG A 74 -11.23 9.33 -3.70
N GLU A 75 -11.64 8.68 -4.79
CA GLU A 75 -12.98 8.82 -5.35
C GLU A 75 -14.04 8.35 -4.35
N LEU A 76 -13.84 7.18 -3.74
CA LEU A 76 -14.75 6.66 -2.72
C LEU A 76 -14.82 7.59 -1.51
N GLU A 77 -13.71 8.20 -1.14
CA GLU A 77 -13.67 9.18 -0.06
C GLU A 77 -14.49 10.42 -0.40
N ARG A 78 -14.34 10.95 -1.62
CA ARG A 78 -15.12 12.10 -2.08
C ARG A 78 -16.61 11.80 -2.14
N GLU A 79 -16.97 10.59 -2.52
CA GLU A 79 -18.37 10.16 -2.59
C GLU A 79 -18.98 9.82 -1.22
N GLY A 80 -18.19 9.87 -0.16
CA GLY A 80 -18.64 9.53 1.18
C GLY A 80 -18.85 8.03 1.40
N ARG A 81 -18.32 7.17 0.53
CA ARG A 81 -18.48 5.71 0.64
C ARG A 81 -17.52 5.10 1.63
N ILE A 82 -16.41 5.77 1.86
CA ILE A 82 -15.52 5.55 2.99
C ILE A 82 -15.39 6.87 3.73
N GLY A 83 -15.07 6.84 5.02
CA GLY A 83 -15.01 8.06 5.81
C GLY A 83 -13.81 8.91 5.46
N ARG A 84 -12.64 8.40 5.74
CA ARG A 84 -11.38 9.09 5.46
C ARG A 84 -10.31 8.07 5.10
N LEU A 85 -9.60 8.31 4.01
CA LEU A 85 -8.41 7.54 3.70
C LEU A 85 -7.26 8.05 4.53
N HIS A 86 -6.59 7.16 5.23
CA HIS A 86 -5.45 7.50 6.08
C HIS A 86 -4.29 8.03 5.22
N ASP A 87 -3.49 8.92 5.79
CA ASP A 87 -2.43 9.61 5.05
C ASP A 87 -1.29 8.70 4.59
N HIS A 88 -1.14 7.53 5.19
CA HIS A 88 -0.08 6.60 4.84
C HIS A 88 -0.66 5.29 4.34
N TYR A 89 0.10 4.61 3.47
CA TYR A 89 -0.16 3.22 3.13
C TYR A 89 1.03 2.35 3.55
N TYR A 90 0.82 1.05 3.59
CA TYR A 90 1.89 0.10 3.88
C TYR A 90 2.14 -0.79 2.67
N ALA A 91 3.42 -1.07 2.41
CA ALA A 91 3.81 -1.91 1.29
C ALA A 91 4.90 -2.89 1.67
N THR A 92 4.84 -4.06 1.07
CA THR A 92 5.93 -5.03 1.07
C THR A 92 5.88 -5.79 -0.25
N VAL A 93 6.81 -6.72 -0.42
CA VAL A 93 6.85 -7.64 -1.56
C VAL A 93 6.53 -9.04 -1.05
N GLY A 94 5.43 -9.61 -1.54
CA GLY A 94 5.02 -10.97 -1.16
C GLY A 94 5.80 -12.06 -1.87
N ASN A 95 6.45 -11.73 -2.99
CA ASN A 95 7.16 -12.69 -3.84
C ASN A 95 8.22 -13.45 -3.06
N ALA A 96 8.06 -14.78 -2.97
CA ALA A 96 9.00 -15.68 -2.29
C ALA A 96 9.32 -15.27 -0.84
N THR A 97 8.45 -14.50 -0.19
CA THR A 97 8.66 -14.11 1.19
C THR A 97 8.26 -15.25 2.12
N GLU A 98 9.15 -15.57 3.04
CA GLU A 98 8.98 -16.64 4.00
C GLU A 98 7.73 -16.44 4.84
N VAL A 99 6.94 -17.50 5.07
CA VAL A 99 5.65 -17.40 5.78
C VAL A 99 5.80 -16.80 7.18
N ALA A 100 6.81 -17.23 7.92
CA ALA A 100 7.03 -16.70 9.28
C ALA A 100 7.30 -15.21 9.26
N ARG A 101 8.02 -14.75 8.24
CA ARG A 101 8.34 -13.33 8.06
C ARG A 101 7.11 -12.54 7.64
N ALA A 102 6.32 -13.08 6.73
CA ALA A 102 5.06 -12.45 6.31
C ALA A 102 4.08 -12.31 7.49
N ARG A 103 4.02 -13.31 8.36
CA ARG A 103 3.22 -13.23 9.58
C ARG A 103 3.68 -12.13 10.51
N ARG A 104 4.99 -11.95 10.63
CA ARG A 104 5.56 -10.86 11.43
C ARG A 104 5.16 -9.51 10.85
N PHE A 105 5.27 -9.34 9.53
CA PHE A 105 4.83 -8.09 8.87
C PHE A 105 3.35 -7.82 9.16
N GLY A 106 2.53 -8.85 9.03
CA GLY A 106 1.09 -8.71 9.28
C GLY A 106 0.79 -8.26 10.70
N ARG A 107 1.48 -8.82 11.69
CA ARG A 107 1.31 -8.40 13.08
C ARG A 107 1.76 -6.96 13.29
N GLU A 108 2.93 -6.60 12.76
CA GLU A 108 3.46 -5.24 12.92
C GLU A 108 2.57 -4.20 12.26
N ILE A 109 2.09 -4.50 11.05
CA ILE A 109 1.18 -3.61 10.34
C ILE A 109 -0.16 -3.51 11.10
N ALA A 110 -0.70 -4.63 11.58
CA ALA A 110 -1.95 -4.62 12.34
C ALA A 110 -1.84 -3.76 13.60
N GLU A 111 -0.72 -3.81 14.29
CA GLU A 111 -0.47 -2.95 15.46
C GLU A 111 -0.52 -1.48 15.09
N GLN A 112 0.06 -1.10 13.95
CA GLN A 112 0.01 0.27 13.45
C GLN A 112 -1.43 0.68 13.09
N LEU A 113 -2.17 -0.20 12.42
CA LEU A 113 -3.56 0.06 12.05
C LEU A 113 -4.43 0.30 13.27
N ILE A 114 -4.26 -0.52 14.30
CA ILE A 114 -5.01 -0.37 15.55
C ILE A 114 -4.64 0.95 16.24
N ALA A 115 -3.35 1.25 16.32
CA ALA A 115 -2.87 2.49 16.95
C ALA A 115 -3.39 3.74 16.23
N ASP A 116 -3.55 3.67 14.91
CA ASP A 116 -4.04 4.79 14.11
C ASP A 116 -5.58 4.87 14.06
N GLY A 117 -6.29 3.96 14.71
CA GLY A 117 -7.75 3.96 14.73
C GLY A 117 -8.38 3.61 13.40
N VAL A 118 -7.70 2.80 12.59
CA VAL A 118 -8.20 2.36 11.28
C VAL A 118 -9.29 1.32 11.47
N GLN A 119 -10.38 1.48 10.74
CA GLN A 119 -11.56 0.61 10.85
C GLN A 119 -11.74 -0.29 9.64
N ALA A 120 -11.11 0.04 8.51
CA ALA A 120 -11.20 -0.76 7.30
C ALA A 120 -9.88 -0.75 6.56
N VAL A 121 -9.54 -1.87 5.95
CA VAL A 121 -8.30 -2.02 5.17
C VAL A 121 -8.65 -2.54 3.80
N ILE A 122 -8.09 -1.91 2.77
CA ILE A 122 -8.11 -2.44 1.40
C ILE A 122 -6.75 -3.06 1.17
N LEU A 123 -6.72 -4.39 1.11
CA LEU A 123 -5.50 -5.14 0.94
C LEU A 123 -5.40 -5.63 -0.50
N THR A 124 -4.32 -5.26 -1.18
CA THR A 124 -4.10 -5.67 -2.57
C THR A 124 -2.85 -6.54 -2.70
N SER A 125 -2.85 -7.34 -3.75
CA SER A 125 -1.72 -8.21 -4.10
C SER A 125 -1.66 -8.38 -5.61
N THR A 126 -0.67 -9.12 -6.08
CA THR A 126 -0.50 -9.42 -7.51
C THR A 126 -0.35 -10.92 -7.73
#